data_28def3fee831e2d29f6823f4df0a4ab4
#
_entry.id   28def3fee831e2d29f6823f4df0a4ab4
#
_cell.length_a   1.000
_cell.length_b   1.000
_cell.length_c   1.000
_cell.angle_alpha   90.00
_cell.angle_beta   90.00
_cell.angle_gamma   90.00
#
_symmetry.space_group_name_H-M   'P 1'
#
loop_
_entity.id
_entity.type
_entity.pdbx_description
1 polymer ?
#
loop_
_entity_poly.entity_id
_entity_poly.type
_entity_poly.pdbx_seq_one_letter_code
_entity_poly.pdbx_strand_id
1 'polypeptide(L)'
;MQIIDKLLPLVPKNQLWQTPIDGLVIQHADRPTPVVNTILEPRICIVLQGERKICIGDQCTLFSNQHFMFCPVNVPLSVEVVEASPEKPYLMMTMKIDLKMVASIVPHIPRKIAKNQPKSTAFLQWQMEENLLAQFERLIDLLKTPEDIDFLAPLIQQQIYYVLLKSDQGQKLRELVQVGDHTNRIAQTALWIEQHLSEPLRVDDLAKQAGMSVSGFHLHFKKMTNMSPLQYQKSHRLLTAQKLIQTKQSNIANIAFQVGYESPSQFSREYKRHFGVSPKGDAR
;
A
#
# COMPACT_ATOMS: atom_id res chain seq x y z
N MET A 1 -1.93 -2.06 -24.65
CA MET A 1 -0.90 -2.76 -25.44
C MET A 1 0.41 -1.98 -25.46
N GLN A 2 0.46 -0.70 -25.84
CA GLN A 2 1.72 0.06 -25.95
C GLN A 2 2.61 0.12 -24.68
N ILE A 3 2.05 0.27 -23.48
CA ILE A 3 2.82 0.39 -22.23
C ILE A 3 3.58 -0.92 -21.89
N ILE A 4 2.98 -2.07 -22.14
CA ILE A 4 3.59 -3.39 -21.89
C ILE A 4 4.81 -3.58 -22.80
N ASP A 5 4.65 -3.29 -24.10
CA ASP A 5 5.72 -3.40 -25.08
C ASP A 5 6.91 -2.47 -24.80
N LYS A 6 6.63 -1.29 -24.19
CA LYS A 6 7.65 -0.35 -23.73
C LYS A 6 8.39 -0.84 -22.47
N LEU A 7 7.67 -1.52 -21.57
CA LEU A 7 8.22 -1.94 -20.28
C LEU A 7 9.03 -3.24 -20.36
N LEU A 8 8.54 -4.24 -21.09
CA LEU A 8 9.16 -5.57 -21.14
C LEU A 8 10.66 -5.56 -21.42
N PRO A 9 11.18 -4.71 -22.35
CA PRO A 9 12.63 -4.64 -22.61
C PRO A 9 13.43 -4.01 -21.47
N LEU A 10 12.81 -3.22 -20.60
CA LEU A 10 13.49 -2.44 -19.55
C LEU A 10 13.51 -3.16 -18.20
N VAL A 11 12.48 -3.99 -17.93
CA VAL A 11 12.24 -4.55 -16.61
C VAL A 11 13.07 -5.82 -16.38
N PRO A 12 13.86 -5.90 -15.30
CA PRO A 12 14.54 -7.14 -14.92
C PRO A 12 13.55 -8.26 -14.65
N LYS A 13 13.83 -9.46 -15.20
CA LYS A 13 12.95 -10.62 -15.07
C LYS A 13 12.87 -11.11 -13.63
N ASN A 14 11.65 -11.47 -13.20
CA ASN A 14 11.36 -12.08 -11.89
C ASN A 14 11.85 -11.24 -10.70
N GLN A 15 11.70 -9.93 -10.81
CA GLN A 15 12.15 -8.98 -9.79
C GLN A 15 11.12 -7.87 -9.54
N LEU A 16 11.26 -7.29 -8.37
CA LEU A 16 10.70 -5.99 -8.01
C LEU A 16 11.79 -4.95 -8.31
N TRP A 17 11.60 -4.16 -9.35
CA TRP A 17 12.56 -3.16 -9.80
C TRP A 17 12.21 -1.77 -9.26
N GLN A 18 13.09 -1.26 -8.38
CA GLN A 18 13.09 0.15 -8.00
C GLN A 18 13.66 0.94 -9.17
N THR A 19 12.80 1.66 -9.89
CA THR A 19 13.27 2.45 -11.03
C THR A 19 14.05 3.69 -10.57
N PRO A 20 14.80 4.35 -11.46
CA PRO A 20 15.43 5.65 -11.16
C PRO A 20 14.43 6.76 -10.81
N ILE A 21 13.14 6.61 -11.16
CA ILE A 21 12.09 7.58 -10.82
C ILE A 21 11.65 7.35 -9.38
N ASP A 22 11.77 8.37 -8.54
CA ASP A 22 11.41 8.25 -7.12
C ASP A 22 9.97 7.79 -6.93
N GLY A 23 9.80 6.77 -6.07
CA GLY A 23 8.52 6.17 -5.76
C GLY A 23 7.92 5.26 -6.84
N LEU A 24 8.49 5.18 -8.05
CA LEU A 24 8.01 4.30 -9.11
C LEU A 24 8.70 2.93 -9.02
N VAL A 25 7.90 1.88 -8.84
CA VAL A 25 8.38 0.49 -8.75
C VAL A 25 7.63 -0.37 -9.75
N ILE A 26 8.36 -1.26 -10.42
CA ILE A 26 7.79 -2.20 -11.40
C ILE A 26 8.09 -3.62 -10.94
N GLN A 27 7.10 -4.48 -11.00
CA GLN A 27 7.23 -5.91 -10.71
C GLN A 27 7.01 -6.73 -11.97
N HIS A 28 7.92 -7.67 -12.20
CA HIS A 28 7.82 -8.68 -13.24
C HIS A 28 7.86 -10.06 -12.61
N ALA A 29 7.00 -10.99 -13.07
CA ALA A 29 7.08 -12.41 -12.76
C ALA A 29 6.64 -13.23 -13.98
N ASP A 30 7.44 -14.23 -14.38
CA ASP A 30 7.13 -15.15 -15.49
C ASP A 30 6.41 -16.43 -15.05
N ARG A 31 6.08 -16.52 -13.76
CA ARG A 31 5.37 -17.63 -13.14
C ARG A 31 4.63 -17.15 -11.88
N PRO A 32 3.63 -17.89 -11.38
CA PRO A 32 3.02 -17.64 -10.09
C PRO A 32 4.07 -17.57 -8.96
N THR A 33 3.83 -16.71 -7.99
CA THR A 33 4.75 -16.51 -6.86
C THR A 33 4.14 -17.07 -5.57
N PRO A 34 4.96 -17.50 -4.60
CA PRO A 34 4.45 -17.85 -3.28
C PRO A 34 3.81 -16.62 -2.60
N VAL A 35 2.98 -16.88 -1.59
CA VAL A 35 2.39 -15.84 -0.75
C VAL A 35 3.49 -15.09 0.00
N VAL A 36 3.47 -13.76 -0.13
CA VAL A 36 4.38 -12.85 0.60
C VAL A 36 3.57 -11.97 1.52
N ASN A 37 3.92 -11.96 2.80
CA ASN A 37 3.35 -11.04 3.77
C ASN A 37 4.17 -9.74 3.79
N THR A 38 3.51 -8.60 3.71
CA THR A 38 4.19 -7.30 3.65
C THR A 38 3.30 -6.18 4.18
N ILE A 39 3.88 -5.02 4.37
CA ILE A 39 3.16 -3.77 4.59
C ILE A 39 3.17 -3.00 3.27
N LEU A 40 1.99 -2.74 2.73
CA LEU A 40 1.84 -1.90 1.54
C LEU A 40 1.71 -0.44 1.99
N GLU A 41 2.70 0.36 1.64
CA GLU A 41 2.68 1.82 1.86
C GLU A 41 1.63 2.51 0.96
N PRO A 42 1.23 3.75 1.29
CA PRO A 42 0.34 4.53 0.43
C PRO A 42 0.86 4.64 -0.99
N ARG A 43 0.13 4.04 -1.93
CA ARG A 43 0.51 4.02 -3.35
C ARG A 43 -0.65 3.77 -4.29
N ILE A 44 -0.43 4.15 -5.53
CA ILE A 44 -1.26 3.76 -6.66
C ILE A 44 -0.63 2.50 -7.24
N CYS A 45 -1.42 1.45 -7.46
CA CYS A 45 -0.95 0.20 -8.06
C CYS A 45 -1.77 -0.08 -9.32
N ILE A 46 -1.08 -0.45 -10.40
CA ILE A 46 -1.66 -0.76 -11.70
C ILE A 46 -1.14 -2.12 -12.13
N VAL A 47 -2.04 -3.10 -12.27
CA VAL A 47 -1.71 -4.37 -12.91
C VAL A 47 -1.87 -4.19 -14.41
N LEU A 48 -0.79 -4.32 -15.15
CA LEU A 48 -0.77 -4.16 -16.61
C LEU A 48 -1.05 -5.48 -17.33
N GLN A 49 -0.58 -6.59 -16.76
CA GLN A 49 -0.74 -7.95 -17.31
C GLN A 49 -0.69 -9.00 -16.21
N GLY A 50 -1.42 -10.10 -16.41
CA GLY A 50 -1.55 -11.17 -15.43
C GLY A 50 -2.49 -10.83 -14.28
N GLU A 51 -2.46 -11.60 -13.22
CA GLU A 51 -3.34 -11.43 -12.07
C GLU A 51 -2.60 -11.68 -10.76
N ARG A 52 -2.95 -10.89 -9.73
CA ARG A 52 -2.49 -11.09 -8.35
C ARG A 52 -3.65 -11.17 -7.38
N LYS A 53 -3.48 -11.97 -6.36
CA LYS A 53 -4.38 -12.02 -5.22
C LYS A 53 -3.79 -11.22 -4.08
N ILE A 54 -4.63 -10.40 -3.45
CA ILE A 54 -4.28 -9.61 -2.26
C ILE A 54 -5.27 -9.95 -1.16
N CYS A 55 -4.76 -10.26 0.04
CA CYS A 55 -5.57 -10.50 1.21
C CYS A 55 -5.23 -9.50 2.32
N ILE A 56 -6.28 -8.88 2.92
CA ILE A 56 -6.17 -8.03 4.10
C ILE A 56 -7.10 -8.60 5.17
N GLY A 57 -6.54 -9.05 6.29
CA GLY A 57 -7.29 -9.82 7.26
C GLY A 57 -7.92 -11.04 6.58
N ASP A 58 -9.23 -11.19 6.74
CA ASP A 58 -9.99 -12.33 6.20
C ASP A 58 -10.53 -12.09 4.78
N GLN A 59 -10.26 -10.93 4.18
CA GLN A 59 -10.79 -10.58 2.85
C GLN A 59 -9.70 -10.67 1.79
N CYS A 60 -9.97 -11.46 0.75
CA CYS A 60 -9.10 -11.59 -0.41
C CYS A 60 -9.79 -11.06 -1.66
N THR A 61 -9.02 -10.41 -2.53
CA THR A 61 -9.48 -9.84 -3.80
C THR A 61 -8.45 -10.14 -4.89
N LEU A 62 -8.95 -10.45 -6.08
CA LEU A 62 -8.14 -10.62 -7.30
C LEU A 62 -8.03 -9.27 -8.03
N PHE A 63 -6.82 -8.95 -8.47
CA PHE A 63 -6.51 -7.75 -9.24
C PHE A 63 -5.89 -8.13 -10.58
N SER A 64 -6.47 -7.58 -11.66
CA SER A 64 -6.07 -7.79 -13.04
C SER A 64 -5.91 -6.46 -13.78
N ASN A 65 -5.61 -6.52 -15.07
CA ASN A 65 -5.23 -5.40 -15.93
C ASN A 65 -6.32 -4.37 -16.26
N GLN A 66 -7.53 -4.50 -15.73
CA GLN A 66 -8.61 -3.54 -16.01
C GLN A 66 -8.76 -2.47 -14.92
N HIS A 67 -7.97 -2.58 -13.85
CA HIS A 67 -8.17 -1.77 -12.67
C HIS A 67 -6.86 -1.19 -12.16
N PHE A 68 -6.96 -0.01 -11.57
CA PHE A 68 -5.95 0.47 -10.65
C PHE A 68 -6.45 0.43 -9.22
N MET A 69 -5.51 0.36 -8.31
CA MET A 69 -5.76 0.28 -6.89
C MET A 69 -5.09 1.44 -6.18
N PHE A 70 -5.79 2.00 -5.21
CA PHE A 70 -5.29 3.02 -4.32
C PHE A 70 -5.27 2.52 -2.89
N CYS A 71 -4.10 2.56 -2.25
CA CYS A 71 -3.93 2.25 -0.84
C CYS A 71 -3.67 3.55 -0.08
N PRO A 72 -4.56 3.98 0.84
CA PRO A 72 -4.46 5.30 1.49
C PRO A 72 -3.51 5.35 2.69
N VAL A 73 -3.25 4.22 3.35
CA VAL A 73 -2.43 4.10 4.56
C VAL A 73 -1.56 2.86 4.47
N ASN A 74 -0.60 2.70 5.36
CA ASN A 74 0.18 1.47 5.46
C ASN A 74 -0.73 0.31 5.86
N VAL A 75 -0.88 -0.70 5.01
CA VAL A 75 -1.77 -1.83 5.29
C VAL A 75 -0.99 -3.13 5.31
N PRO A 76 -1.00 -3.86 6.44
CA PRO A 76 -0.54 -5.24 6.50
C PRO A 76 -1.38 -6.14 5.59
N LEU A 77 -0.73 -6.86 4.69
CA LEU A 77 -1.42 -7.71 3.72
C LEU A 77 -0.55 -8.88 3.27
N SER A 78 -1.18 -9.87 2.67
CA SER A 78 -0.50 -10.91 1.91
C SER A 78 -0.80 -10.79 0.43
N VAL A 79 0.21 -11.08 -0.40
CA VAL A 79 0.12 -11.01 -1.85
C VAL A 79 0.72 -12.24 -2.50
N GLU A 80 0.13 -12.67 -3.60
CA GLU A 80 0.66 -13.69 -4.48
C GLU A 80 0.31 -13.36 -5.93
N VAL A 81 1.21 -13.61 -6.87
CA VAL A 81 0.89 -13.62 -8.29
C VAL A 81 0.25 -14.97 -8.61
N VAL A 82 -0.97 -14.96 -9.15
CA VAL A 82 -1.73 -16.17 -9.43
C VAL A 82 -1.75 -16.52 -10.91
N GLU A 83 -1.65 -15.52 -11.80
CA GLU A 83 -1.59 -15.71 -13.24
C GLU A 83 -0.33 -15.03 -13.81
N ALA A 84 0.61 -15.85 -14.29
CA ALA A 84 1.80 -15.45 -15.03
C ALA A 84 2.38 -16.62 -15.81
N SER A 85 2.93 -16.36 -17.01
CA SER A 85 3.72 -17.32 -17.78
C SER A 85 4.89 -16.62 -18.48
N PRO A 86 5.89 -17.34 -19.02
CA PRO A 86 6.97 -16.74 -19.79
C PRO A 86 6.49 -15.93 -21.00
N GLU A 87 5.40 -16.37 -21.67
CA GLU A 87 4.82 -15.72 -22.84
C GLU A 87 3.93 -14.54 -22.47
N LYS A 88 3.33 -14.60 -21.27
CA LYS A 88 2.44 -13.57 -20.72
C LYS A 88 2.81 -13.31 -19.27
N PRO A 89 3.93 -12.65 -19.00
CA PRO A 89 4.39 -12.41 -17.64
C PRO A 89 3.46 -11.45 -16.88
N TYR A 90 3.40 -11.63 -15.57
CA TYR A 90 2.79 -10.65 -14.70
C TYR A 90 3.60 -9.36 -14.72
N LEU A 91 2.94 -8.24 -14.96
CA LEU A 91 3.50 -6.90 -14.90
C LEU A 91 2.63 -5.99 -14.05
N MET A 92 3.24 -5.38 -13.05
CA MET A 92 2.60 -4.39 -12.19
C MET A 92 3.51 -3.18 -12.06
N MET A 93 2.90 -2.02 -12.08
CA MET A 93 3.53 -0.73 -11.80
C MET A 93 2.92 -0.13 -10.54
N THR A 94 3.75 0.40 -9.65
CA THR A 94 3.26 1.11 -8.47
C THR A 94 3.97 2.44 -8.34
N MET A 95 3.22 3.47 -7.93
CA MET A 95 3.75 4.79 -7.63
C MET A 95 3.39 5.18 -6.20
N LYS A 96 4.40 5.50 -5.39
CA LYS A 96 4.22 6.03 -4.03
C LYS A 96 3.46 7.36 -4.09
N ILE A 97 2.60 7.60 -3.10
CA ILE A 97 1.83 8.84 -3.05
C ILE A 97 2.59 9.87 -2.23
N ASP A 98 2.88 11.00 -2.84
CA ASP A 98 3.37 12.18 -2.15
C ASP A 98 2.17 13.04 -1.69
N LEU A 99 1.80 12.89 -0.40
CA LEU A 99 0.69 13.63 0.18
C LEU A 99 0.94 15.15 0.22
N LYS A 100 2.19 15.62 0.25
CA LYS A 100 2.51 17.05 0.19
C LYS A 100 2.20 17.60 -1.19
N MET A 101 2.61 16.89 -2.23
CA MET A 101 2.30 17.25 -3.62
C MET A 101 0.78 17.21 -3.86
N VAL A 102 0.07 16.17 -3.38
CA VAL A 102 -1.40 16.11 -3.46
C VAL A 102 -2.04 17.30 -2.77
N ALA A 103 -1.61 17.65 -1.56
CA ALA A 103 -2.15 18.79 -0.81
C ALA A 103 -1.96 20.12 -1.54
N SER A 104 -0.85 20.31 -2.26
CA SER A 104 -0.60 21.53 -3.05
C SER A 104 -1.53 21.67 -4.27
N ILE A 105 -2.03 20.55 -4.80
CA ILE A 105 -2.92 20.53 -5.98
C ILE A 105 -4.39 20.75 -5.60
N VAL A 106 -4.81 20.22 -4.44
CA VAL A 106 -6.23 20.23 -4.02
C VAL A 106 -6.90 21.62 -4.11
N PRO A 107 -6.26 22.75 -3.74
CA PRO A 107 -6.86 24.08 -3.86
C PRO A 107 -7.22 24.49 -5.30
N HIS A 108 -6.55 23.90 -6.29
CA HIS A 108 -6.74 24.20 -7.71
C HIS A 108 -7.81 23.31 -8.38
N ILE A 109 -8.40 22.37 -7.65
CA ILE A 109 -9.41 21.45 -8.17
C ILE A 109 -10.80 21.93 -7.76
N PRO A 110 -11.73 22.14 -8.70
CA PRO A 110 -13.13 22.45 -8.38
C PRO A 110 -13.73 21.37 -7.48
N ARG A 111 -14.47 21.79 -6.43
CA ARG A 111 -15.20 20.84 -5.59
C ARG A 111 -16.34 20.22 -6.39
N LYS A 112 -16.17 18.98 -6.81
CA LYS A 112 -17.27 18.15 -7.29
C LYS A 112 -17.86 17.40 -6.10
N ILE A 113 -19.17 17.47 -5.91
CA ILE A 113 -19.87 16.60 -4.95
C ILE A 113 -19.98 15.24 -5.64
N ALA A 114 -19.28 14.26 -5.12
CA ALA A 114 -19.34 12.89 -5.66
C ALA A 114 -20.78 12.35 -5.49
N LYS A 115 -21.39 11.96 -6.59
CA LYS A 115 -22.77 11.41 -6.60
C LYS A 115 -22.87 10.02 -5.97
N ASN A 116 -21.78 9.27 -5.92
CA ASN A 116 -21.72 7.93 -5.30
C ASN A 116 -20.44 7.82 -4.47
N GLN A 117 -20.59 7.75 -3.15
CA GLN A 117 -19.46 7.38 -2.30
C GLN A 117 -19.24 5.87 -2.45
N PRO A 118 -18.04 5.41 -2.88
CA PRO A 118 -17.75 4.00 -2.87
C PRO A 118 -17.84 3.48 -1.44
N LYS A 119 -18.44 2.30 -1.26
CA LYS A 119 -18.41 1.59 0.02
C LYS A 119 -16.94 1.40 0.37
N SER A 120 -16.52 2.08 1.44
CA SER A 120 -15.14 2.15 1.89
C SER A 120 -14.58 0.76 2.14
N THR A 121 -13.53 0.42 1.44
CA THR A 121 -12.68 -0.74 1.67
C THR A 121 -11.23 -0.27 1.78
N ALA A 122 -10.37 -1.03 2.46
CA ALA A 122 -8.94 -0.74 2.59
C ALA A 122 -8.23 -0.59 1.24
N PHE A 123 -8.79 -1.20 0.20
CA PHE A 123 -8.45 -0.96 -1.19
C PHE A 123 -9.63 -0.34 -1.92
N LEU A 124 -9.34 0.75 -2.58
CA LEU A 124 -10.24 1.34 -3.54
C LEU A 124 -9.77 0.84 -4.91
N GLN A 125 -10.62 0.03 -5.55
CA GLN A 125 -10.38 -0.50 -6.89
C GLN A 125 -11.26 0.27 -7.87
N TRP A 126 -10.66 0.78 -8.95
CA TRP A 126 -11.37 1.50 -9.98
C TRP A 126 -10.95 1.04 -11.37
N GLN A 127 -11.85 1.23 -12.31
CA GLN A 127 -11.54 1.00 -13.71
C GLN A 127 -10.46 1.97 -14.19
N MET A 128 -9.51 1.46 -14.97
CA MET A 128 -8.43 2.28 -15.53
C MET A 128 -8.97 3.23 -16.59
N GLU A 129 -8.74 4.53 -16.40
CA GLU A 129 -9.05 5.54 -17.41
C GLU A 129 -7.85 5.73 -18.34
N GLU A 130 -8.10 5.85 -19.66
CA GLU A 130 -7.06 6.03 -20.69
C GLU A 130 -6.17 7.25 -20.41
N ASN A 131 -6.77 8.35 -19.95
CA ASN A 131 -6.02 9.56 -19.63
C ASN A 131 -5.04 9.36 -18.47
N LEU A 132 -5.40 8.57 -17.46
CA LEU A 132 -4.52 8.23 -16.34
C LEU A 132 -3.37 7.33 -16.84
N LEU A 133 -3.69 6.32 -17.64
CA LEU A 133 -2.69 5.41 -18.20
C LEU A 133 -1.67 6.14 -19.06
N ALA A 134 -2.13 7.10 -19.89
CA ALA A 134 -1.26 7.93 -20.72
C ALA A 134 -0.21 8.72 -19.90
N GLN A 135 -0.57 9.20 -18.70
CA GLN A 135 0.41 9.87 -17.83
C GLN A 135 1.47 8.90 -17.30
N PHE A 136 1.07 7.66 -16.96
CA PHE A 136 2.02 6.64 -16.57
C PHE A 136 2.93 6.21 -17.72
N GLU A 137 2.42 6.14 -18.95
CA GLU A 137 3.26 5.89 -20.13
C GLU A 137 4.36 6.95 -20.31
N ARG A 138 4.06 8.21 -20.02
CA ARG A 138 5.07 9.28 -20.05
C ARG A 138 6.16 9.09 -19.01
N LEU A 139 5.82 8.59 -17.79
CA LEU A 139 6.83 8.23 -16.80
C LEU A 139 7.74 7.09 -17.28
N ILE A 140 7.15 6.10 -17.96
CA ILE A 140 7.92 4.99 -18.52
C ILE A 140 8.85 5.47 -19.63
N ASP A 141 8.40 6.38 -20.49
CA ASP A 141 9.24 6.94 -21.56
C ASP A 141 10.46 7.69 -21.01
N LEU A 142 10.37 8.34 -19.83
CA LEU A 142 11.51 8.99 -19.15
C LEU A 142 12.61 8.00 -18.71
N LEU A 143 12.32 6.72 -18.54
CA LEU A 143 13.33 5.73 -18.22
C LEU A 143 14.38 5.57 -19.35
N LYS A 144 14.09 6.07 -20.56
CA LYS A 144 14.99 6.10 -21.71
C LYS A 144 15.89 7.33 -21.77
N THR A 145 15.55 8.38 -21.00
CA THR A 145 16.30 9.64 -20.89
C THR A 145 16.57 9.95 -19.42
N PRO A 146 17.52 9.22 -18.79
CA PRO A 146 17.79 9.34 -17.34
C PRO A 146 18.15 10.76 -16.88
N GLU A 147 18.77 11.54 -17.75
CA GLU A 147 19.14 12.95 -17.53
C GLU A 147 17.94 13.87 -17.29
N ASP A 148 16.75 13.50 -17.79
CA ASP A 148 15.54 14.30 -17.66
C ASP A 148 14.70 13.94 -16.44
N ILE A 149 15.01 12.82 -15.75
CA ILE A 149 14.17 12.25 -14.69
C ILE A 149 14.01 13.24 -13.54
N ASP A 150 15.08 13.83 -13.03
CA ASP A 150 15.06 14.69 -11.85
C ASP A 150 14.15 15.90 -12.03
N PHE A 151 14.05 16.41 -13.26
CA PHE A 151 13.21 17.57 -13.57
C PHE A 151 11.81 17.19 -14.04
N LEU A 152 11.67 16.25 -14.96
CA LEU A 152 10.39 15.94 -15.58
C LEU A 152 9.52 14.97 -14.79
N ALA A 153 10.10 14.02 -14.04
CA ALA A 153 9.30 13.04 -13.31
C ALA A 153 8.37 13.67 -12.26
N PRO A 154 8.80 14.65 -11.43
CA PRO A 154 7.90 15.32 -10.50
C PRO A 154 6.73 16.05 -11.19
N LEU A 155 6.96 16.65 -12.37
CA LEU A 155 5.91 17.33 -13.14
C LEU A 155 4.86 16.35 -13.67
N ILE A 156 5.30 15.17 -14.14
CA ILE A 156 4.38 14.14 -14.62
C ILE A 156 3.62 13.51 -13.43
N GLN A 157 4.29 13.26 -12.30
CA GLN A 157 3.63 12.81 -11.09
C GLN A 157 2.57 13.80 -10.60
N GLN A 158 2.86 15.09 -10.67
CA GLN A 158 1.87 16.14 -10.37
C GLN A 158 0.68 16.08 -11.32
N GLN A 159 0.89 15.84 -12.63
CA GLN A 159 -0.19 15.63 -13.59
C GLN A 159 -1.02 14.38 -13.29
N ILE A 160 -0.39 13.28 -12.87
CA ILE A 160 -1.09 12.06 -12.43
C ILE A 160 -2.03 12.38 -11.28
N TYR A 161 -1.54 13.06 -10.23
CA TYR A 161 -2.39 13.46 -9.10
C TYR A 161 -3.49 14.42 -9.51
N TYR A 162 -3.21 15.35 -10.42
CA TYR A 162 -4.24 16.27 -10.95
C TYR A 162 -5.36 15.51 -11.67
N VAL A 163 -5.01 14.56 -12.55
CA VAL A 163 -5.98 13.71 -13.26
C VAL A 163 -6.83 12.92 -12.27
N LEU A 164 -6.18 12.26 -11.31
CA LEU A 164 -6.86 11.50 -10.25
C LEU A 164 -7.80 12.39 -9.43
N LEU A 165 -7.35 13.55 -8.98
CA LEU A 165 -8.14 14.48 -8.17
C LEU A 165 -9.34 15.05 -8.91
N LYS A 166 -9.31 15.12 -10.26
CA LYS A 166 -10.45 15.54 -11.10
C LYS A 166 -11.47 14.42 -11.33
N SER A 167 -11.07 13.18 -11.21
CA SER A 167 -11.97 12.03 -11.36
C SER A 167 -12.92 11.89 -10.16
N ASP A 168 -13.99 11.14 -10.31
CA ASP A 168 -14.91 10.81 -9.21
C ASP A 168 -14.19 10.00 -8.10
N GLN A 169 -13.12 9.34 -8.45
CA GLN A 169 -12.28 8.53 -7.58
C GLN A 169 -11.33 9.38 -6.71
N GLY A 170 -11.00 10.59 -7.16
CA GLY A 170 -10.10 11.52 -6.47
C GLY A 170 -10.61 12.04 -5.13
N GLN A 171 -11.90 11.83 -4.81
CA GLN A 171 -12.47 12.26 -3.54
C GLN A 171 -11.71 11.68 -2.33
N LYS A 172 -11.40 10.38 -2.36
CA LYS A 172 -10.66 9.72 -1.26
C LYS A 172 -9.24 10.26 -1.10
N LEU A 173 -8.59 10.59 -2.20
CA LEU A 173 -7.27 11.20 -2.18
C LEU A 173 -7.32 12.63 -1.59
N ARG A 174 -8.39 13.39 -1.86
CA ARG A 174 -8.62 14.70 -1.22
C ARG A 174 -8.85 14.58 0.28
N GLU A 175 -9.70 13.65 0.71
CA GLU A 175 -10.03 13.41 2.12
C GLU A 175 -8.79 13.11 2.95
N LEU A 176 -7.78 12.44 2.39
CA LEU A 176 -6.52 12.12 3.08
C LEU A 176 -5.71 13.37 3.46
N VAL A 177 -5.72 14.40 2.61
CA VAL A 177 -4.92 15.62 2.81
C VAL A 177 -5.73 16.76 3.40
N GLN A 178 -7.06 16.64 3.45
CA GLN A 178 -7.95 17.68 4.01
C GLN A 178 -7.92 17.61 5.53
N VAL A 179 -7.32 18.61 6.16
CA VAL A 179 -7.26 18.73 7.62
C VAL A 179 -8.67 18.75 8.21
N GLY A 180 -8.91 17.94 9.25
CA GLY A 180 -10.21 17.84 9.92
C GLY A 180 -11.19 16.83 9.31
N ASP A 181 -10.89 16.27 8.14
CA ASP A 181 -11.66 15.16 7.59
C ASP A 181 -11.49 13.87 8.40
N HIS A 182 -12.54 13.06 8.50
CA HIS A 182 -12.50 11.79 9.21
C HIS A 182 -11.44 10.84 8.64
N THR A 183 -11.29 10.81 7.31
CA THR A 183 -10.30 9.99 6.62
C THR A 183 -8.88 10.41 7.01
N ASN A 184 -8.58 11.71 7.03
CA ASN A 184 -7.28 12.24 7.45
C ASN A 184 -6.99 11.88 8.92
N ARG A 185 -7.96 12.07 9.84
CA ARG A 185 -7.77 11.77 11.27
C ARG A 185 -7.52 10.28 11.52
N ILE A 186 -8.20 9.39 10.81
CA ILE A 186 -7.94 7.95 10.89
C ILE A 186 -6.56 7.60 10.33
N ALA A 187 -6.14 8.21 9.21
CA ALA A 187 -4.81 8.00 8.66
C ALA A 187 -3.70 8.44 9.64
N GLN A 188 -3.87 9.59 10.32
CA GLN A 188 -2.95 10.05 11.36
C GLN A 188 -2.90 9.08 12.55
N THR A 189 -4.05 8.51 12.93
CA THR A 189 -4.10 7.51 14.02
C THR A 189 -3.40 6.21 13.62
N ALA A 190 -3.57 5.75 12.37
CA ALA A 190 -2.87 4.59 11.85
C ALA A 190 -1.34 4.80 11.89
N LEU A 191 -0.87 5.96 11.45
CA LEU A 191 0.54 6.35 11.52
C LEU A 191 1.05 6.38 12.97
N TRP A 192 0.26 6.91 13.90
CA TRP A 192 0.62 6.92 15.32
C TRP A 192 0.81 5.49 15.86
N ILE A 193 -0.11 4.56 15.55
CA ILE A 193 0.01 3.15 15.94
C ILE A 193 1.32 2.54 15.43
N GLU A 194 1.71 2.84 14.18
CA GLU A 194 2.94 2.33 13.59
C GLU A 194 4.20 2.85 14.26
N GLN A 195 4.17 4.10 14.74
CA GLN A 195 5.30 4.71 15.45
C GLN A 195 5.40 4.25 16.92
N HIS A 196 4.31 3.71 17.48
CA HIS A 196 4.21 3.30 18.89
C HIS A 196 3.87 1.81 19.04
N LEU A 197 4.49 0.96 18.21
CA LEU A 197 4.20 -0.49 18.18
C LEU A 197 4.47 -1.18 19.50
N SER A 198 5.51 -0.77 20.25
CA SER A 198 5.86 -1.37 21.53
C SER A 198 4.92 -0.99 22.68
N GLU A 199 4.14 0.07 22.52
CA GLU A 199 3.27 0.58 23.58
C GLU A 199 1.92 -0.16 23.63
N PRO A 200 1.29 -0.25 24.83
CA PRO A 200 -0.08 -0.73 24.95
C PRO A 200 -1.06 0.20 24.22
N LEU A 201 -1.88 -0.39 23.36
CA LEU A 201 -2.88 0.37 22.59
C LEU A 201 -4.13 0.60 23.43
N ARG A 202 -4.46 1.86 23.71
CA ARG A 202 -5.71 2.27 24.34
C ARG A 202 -6.65 2.87 23.30
N VAL A 203 -7.67 2.12 22.92
CA VAL A 203 -8.58 2.53 21.82
C VAL A 203 -9.38 3.77 22.19
N ASP A 204 -9.71 3.95 23.47
CA ASP A 204 -10.42 5.16 23.96
C ASP A 204 -9.61 6.44 23.73
N ASP A 205 -8.29 6.38 23.95
CA ASP A 205 -7.38 7.52 23.76
C ASP A 205 -7.23 7.84 22.26
N LEU A 206 -7.13 6.82 21.43
CA LEU A 206 -7.08 6.99 19.97
C LEU A 206 -8.38 7.58 19.41
N ALA A 207 -9.54 7.13 19.93
CA ALA A 207 -10.82 7.68 19.53
C ALA A 207 -10.95 9.16 19.91
N LYS A 208 -10.52 9.54 21.14
CA LYS A 208 -10.45 10.95 21.59
C LYS A 208 -9.52 11.77 20.68
N GLN A 209 -8.33 11.27 20.38
CA GLN A 209 -7.38 11.93 19.49
C GLN A 209 -7.98 12.15 18.09
N ALA A 210 -8.73 11.17 17.58
CA ALA A 210 -9.43 11.28 16.31
C ALA A 210 -10.68 12.18 16.39
N GLY A 211 -11.09 12.64 17.58
CA GLY A 211 -12.31 13.42 17.79
C GLY A 211 -13.57 12.63 17.46
N MET A 212 -13.60 11.35 17.82
CA MET A 212 -14.69 10.41 17.52
C MET A 212 -15.15 9.67 18.78
N SER A 213 -16.38 9.13 18.76
CA SER A 213 -16.79 8.11 19.71
C SER A 213 -16.00 6.81 19.43
N VAL A 214 -15.84 5.95 20.45
CA VAL A 214 -15.12 4.67 20.31
C VAL A 214 -15.73 3.80 19.20
N SER A 215 -17.06 3.71 19.13
CA SER A 215 -17.76 2.95 18.08
C SER A 215 -17.56 3.56 16.70
N GLY A 216 -17.62 4.89 16.57
CA GLY A 216 -17.34 5.61 15.33
C GLY A 216 -15.89 5.40 14.86
N PHE A 217 -14.94 5.49 15.80
CA PHE A 217 -13.53 5.23 15.52
C PHE A 217 -13.31 3.81 15.00
N HIS A 218 -13.84 2.78 15.69
CA HIS A 218 -13.75 1.40 15.20
C HIS A 218 -14.33 1.23 13.80
N LEU A 219 -15.49 1.82 13.53
CA LEU A 219 -16.14 1.74 12.23
C LEU A 219 -15.26 2.37 11.13
N HIS A 220 -14.78 3.60 11.33
CA HIS A 220 -13.97 4.31 10.33
C HIS A 220 -12.60 3.69 10.16
N PHE A 221 -11.96 3.25 11.25
CA PHE A 221 -10.66 2.57 11.20
C PHE A 221 -10.76 1.26 10.43
N LYS A 222 -11.76 0.42 10.74
CA LYS A 222 -12.00 -0.84 10.02
C LYS A 222 -12.35 -0.60 8.55
N LYS A 223 -13.09 0.45 8.25
CA LYS A 223 -13.37 0.85 6.86
C LYS A 223 -12.11 1.19 6.09
N MET A 224 -11.12 1.84 6.71
CA MET A 224 -9.89 2.27 6.06
C MET A 224 -8.85 1.17 5.95
N THR A 225 -8.72 0.32 6.98
CA THR A 225 -7.62 -0.66 7.10
C THR A 225 -8.07 -2.11 6.91
N ASN A 226 -9.38 -2.35 6.86
CA ASN A 226 -10.04 -3.67 6.94
C ASN A 226 -9.71 -4.47 8.22
N MET A 227 -9.17 -3.80 9.24
CA MET A 227 -8.77 -4.38 10.53
C MET A 227 -9.31 -3.56 11.69
N SER A 228 -9.47 -4.19 12.87
CA SER A 228 -9.58 -3.41 14.10
C SER A 228 -8.24 -2.78 14.46
N PRO A 229 -8.20 -1.70 15.29
CA PRO A 229 -6.94 -1.07 15.71
C PRO A 229 -5.95 -2.06 16.35
N LEU A 230 -6.43 -2.97 17.18
CA LEU A 230 -5.61 -4.01 17.83
C LEU A 230 -5.07 -5.04 16.82
N GLN A 231 -5.89 -5.46 15.85
CA GLN A 231 -5.44 -6.36 14.78
C GLN A 231 -4.39 -5.68 13.91
N TYR A 232 -4.58 -4.40 13.59
CA TYR A 232 -3.64 -3.59 12.84
C TYR A 232 -2.28 -3.50 13.53
N GLN A 233 -2.24 -3.07 14.81
CA GLN A 233 -1.02 -3.03 15.61
C GLN A 233 -0.32 -4.39 15.64
N LYS A 234 -1.07 -5.46 15.92
CA LYS A 234 -0.53 -6.81 15.99
C LYS A 234 0.10 -7.26 14.66
N SER A 235 -0.55 -7.03 13.54
CA SER A 235 -0.01 -7.39 12.22
C SER A 235 1.27 -6.60 11.92
N HIS A 236 1.31 -5.30 12.26
CA HIS A 236 2.52 -4.49 12.14
C HIS A 236 3.66 -4.99 13.03
N ARG A 237 3.38 -5.36 14.28
CA ARG A 237 4.37 -5.98 15.19
C ARG A 237 4.99 -7.24 14.58
N LEU A 238 4.16 -8.13 14.05
CA LEU A 238 4.61 -9.40 13.47
C LEU A 238 5.44 -9.19 12.20
N LEU A 239 5.01 -8.33 11.29
CA LEU A 239 5.74 -8.01 10.06
C LEU A 239 7.06 -7.27 10.33
N THR A 240 7.09 -6.37 11.32
CA THR A 240 8.32 -5.72 11.78
C THR A 240 9.28 -6.73 12.38
N ALA A 241 8.77 -7.64 13.23
CA ALA A 241 9.57 -8.72 13.79
C ALA A 241 10.14 -9.64 12.71
N GLN A 242 9.37 -9.97 11.67
CA GLN A 242 9.83 -10.78 10.55
C GLN A 242 11.04 -10.14 9.86
N LYS A 243 10.96 -8.82 9.55
CA LYS A 243 12.10 -8.09 8.98
C LYS A 243 13.34 -8.14 9.87
N LEU A 244 13.18 -7.93 11.18
CA LEU A 244 14.28 -7.98 12.14
C LEU A 244 14.90 -9.38 12.26
N ILE A 245 14.10 -10.42 12.17
CA ILE A 245 14.54 -11.83 12.18
C ILE A 245 15.36 -12.12 10.92
N GLN A 246 14.85 -11.77 9.74
CA GLN A 246 15.52 -12.03 8.46
C GLN A 246 16.83 -11.25 8.32
N THR A 247 16.92 -10.04 8.89
CA THR A 247 18.16 -9.26 8.92
C THR A 247 19.12 -9.66 10.03
N LYS A 248 18.78 -10.67 10.86
CA LYS A 248 19.59 -11.23 11.96
C LYS A 248 20.12 -10.16 12.94
N GLN A 249 19.36 -9.10 13.17
CA GLN A 249 19.79 -7.96 13.98
C GLN A 249 19.83 -8.25 15.48
N SER A 250 19.09 -9.26 15.97
CA SER A 250 19.00 -9.59 17.39
C SER A 250 18.47 -11.01 17.60
N ASN A 251 18.53 -11.51 18.84
CA ASN A 251 17.89 -12.76 19.18
C ASN A 251 16.36 -12.63 19.24
N ILE A 252 15.64 -13.75 19.05
CA ILE A 252 14.18 -13.78 18.93
C ILE A 252 13.47 -13.23 20.17
N ALA A 253 14.02 -13.43 21.38
CA ALA A 253 13.43 -12.93 22.60
C ALA A 253 13.51 -11.40 22.68
N ASN A 254 14.65 -10.81 22.32
CA ASN A 254 14.83 -9.36 22.26
C ASN A 254 13.93 -8.74 21.19
N ILE A 255 13.82 -9.37 20.01
CA ILE A 255 12.91 -8.93 18.95
C ILE A 255 11.45 -8.91 19.44
N ALA A 256 11.02 -9.96 20.18
CA ALA A 256 9.69 -10.01 20.76
C ALA A 256 9.40 -8.80 21.67
N PHE A 257 10.32 -8.47 22.58
CA PHE A 257 10.20 -7.31 23.47
C PHE A 257 10.25 -5.99 22.68
N GLN A 258 11.16 -5.88 21.72
CA GLN A 258 11.31 -4.67 20.89
C GLN A 258 10.03 -4.32 20.13
N VAL A 259 9.29 -5.32 19.63
CA VAL A 259 8.02 -5.08 18.93
C VAL A 259 6.80 -5.05 19.87
N GLY A 260 7.01 -5.08 21.20
CA GLY A 260 5.99 -4.84 22.21
C GLY A 260 5.24 -6.07 22.72
N TYR A 261 5.82 -7.29 22.61
CA TYR A 261 5.31 -8.47 23.31
C TYR A 261 5.92 -8.57 24.71
N GLU A 262 5.10 -8.84 25.70
CA GLU A 262 5.55 -9.06 27.08
C GLU A 262 6.11 -10.46 27.28
N SER A 263 5.76 -11.40 26.39
CA SER A 263 6.20 -12.81 26.46
C SER A 263 6.72 -13.33 25.13
N PRO A 264 7.99 -13.76 25.04
CA PRO A 264 8.53 -14.43 23.85
C PRO A 264 7.76 -15.69 23.46
N SER A 265 7.16 -16.38 24.42
CA SER A 265 6.33 -17.56 24.17
C SER A 265 5.00 -17.19 23.50
N GLN A 266 4.37 -16.09 23.90
CA GLN A 266 3.19 -15.55 23.25
C GLN A 266 3.54 -15.11 21.82
N PHE A 267 4.60 -14.33 21.66
CA PHE A 267 5.12 -13.91 20.36
C PHE A 267 5.31 -15.10 19.41
N SER A 268 6.02 -16.14 19.86
CA SER A 268 6.32 -17.30 19.01
C SER A 268 5.06 -18.04 18.55
N ARG A 269 4.04 -18.16 19.40
CA ARG A 269 2.73 -18.76 19.04
C ARG A 269 2.00 -17.92 18.02
N GLU A 270 1.94 -16.60 18.22
CA GLU A 270 1.25 -15.69 17.33
C GLU A 270 1.96 -15.55 15.98
N TYR A 271 3.29 -15.51 16.00
CA TYR A 271 4.13 -15.50 14.80
C TYR A 271 3.87 -16.75 13.94
N LYS A 272 3.94 -17.97 14.58
CA LYS A 272 3.68 -19.22 13.87
C LYS A 272 2.25 -19.27 13.30
N ARG A 273 1.27 -18.76 14.03
CA ARG A 273 -0.13 -18.69 13.56
C ARG A 273 -0.26 -17.76 12.34
N HIS A 274 0.49 -16.67 12.29
CA HIS A 274 0.41 -15.67 11.22
C HIS A 274 1.20 -16.08 9.97
N PHE A 275 2.41 -16.62 10.13
CA PHE A 275 3.31 -16.94 9.01
C PHE A 275 3.38 -18.43 8.68
N GLY A 276 2.75 -19.30 9.45
CA GLY A 276 2.84 -20.77 9.30
C GLY A 276 4.13 -21.39 9.79
N VAL A 277 5.19 -20.61 10.00
CA VAL A 277 6.52 -21.04 10.46
C VAL A 277 6.88 -20.39 11.81
N SER A 278 7.74 -21.05 12.59
CA SER A 278 8.21 -20.46 13.84
C SER A 278 9.24 -19.34 13.57
N PRO A 279 9.42 -18.35 14.49
CA PRO A 279 10.43 -17.30 14.34
C PRO A 279 11.85 -17.89 14.12
N LYS A 280 12.17 -19.01 14.80
CA LYS A 280 13.46 -19.71 14.64
C LYS A 280 13.59 -20.40 13.28
N GLY A 281 12.47 -20.87 12.70
CA GLY A 281 12.43 -21.47 11.36
C GLY A 281 12.60 -20.43 10.26
N ASP A 282 12.06 -19.23 10.46
CA ASP A 282 12.13 -18.11 9.49
C ASP A 282 13.49 -17.38 9.52
N ALA A 283 14.29 -17.57 10.61
CA ALA A 283 15.64 -17.01 10.75
C ALA A 283 16.72 -17.78 9.94
N ARG A 284 16.35 -18.92 9.31
CA ARG A 284 17.27 -19.77 8.52
C ARG A 284 17.28 -19.34 7.07
#